data_b6a305ff089401207c493ce2979a41b4
#
_entry.id   b6a305ff089401207c493ce2979a41b4
#
_cell.length_a   1.000
_cell.length_b   1.000
_cell.length_c   1.000
_cell.angle_alpha   90.00
_cell.angle_beta   90.00
_cell.angle_gamma   90.00
#
_symmetry.space_group_name_H-M   'P 1'
#
loop_
_entity.id
_entity.type
_entity.pdbx_description
1 polymer ?
#
loop_
_entity_poly.entity_id
_entity_poly.type
_entity_poly.pdbx_seq_one_letter_code
_entity_poly.pdbx_strand_id
1 'polypeptide(L)'
;MAPAKSQPALLGGVAIGVLSALPVINLANCCCAWILFGGGLAAYLMQQNHPEPIQAGDGAIVGLLAGLVGAFVWVIASIPIGMAMAPFQSAMAGDVLRNSQDLPPELRRLFEQFSGAPTIGLGLLLGFFVMLFVSTLFGMLGGLFGALMFRKSPPPVVPPPIPPSVF
;
A
#
# COMPACT_ATOMS: atom_id res chain seq x y z
N MET A 1 -4.48 -19.18 -19.22
CA MET A 1 -5.18 -19.25 -17.89
C MET A 1 -5.00 -17.90 -17.18
N ALA A 2 -6.03 -17.42 -16.43
CA ALA A 2 -5.89 -16.16 -15.68
C ALA A 2 -4.84 -16.32 -14.55
N PRO A 3 -3.96 -15.32 -14.33
CA PRO A 3 -2.95 -15.38 -13.29
C PRO A 3 -3.59 -15.39 -11.89
N ALA A 4 -3.04 -16.20 -10.98
CA ALA A 4 -3.47 -16.24 -9.59
C ALA A 4 -3.12 -14.92 -8.90
N LYS A 5 -4.12 -14.21 -8.34
CA LYS A 5 -3.98 -12.86 -7.78
C LYS A 5 -3.91 -12.85 -6.24
N SER A 6 -4.38 -13.92 -5.59
CA SER A 6 -4.52 -13.92 -4.12
C SER A 6 -3.19 -13.85 -3.38
N GLN A 7 -2.23 -14.70 -3.72
CA GLN A 7 -0.94 -14.74 -3.05
C GLN A 7 -0.10 -13.47 -3.28
N PRO A 8 0.06 -12.96 -4.53
CA PRO A 8 0.74 -11.69 -4.76
C PRO A 8 0.07 -10.50 -4.07
N ALA A 9 -1.27 -10.45 -4.06
CA ALA A 9 -2.02 -9.39 -3.38
C ALA A 9 -1.80 -9.42 -1.86
N LEU A 10 -1.76 -10.61 -1.24
CA LEU A 10 -1.47 -10.75 0.19
C LEU A 10 -0.07 -10.24 0.53
N LEU A 11 0.95 -10.68 -0.21
CA LEU A 11 2.34 -10.28 0.06
C LEU A 11 2.55 -8.78 -0.16
N GLY A 12 2.04 -8.24 -1.25
CA GLY A 12 2.07 -6.80 -1.51
C GLY A 12 1.31 -5.99 -0.45
N GLY A 13 0.14 -6.49 -0.04
CA GLY A 13 -0.69 -5.87 0.99
C GLY A 13 -0.04 -5.89 2.37
N VAL A 14 0.58 -6.99 2.78
CA VAL A 14 1.35 -7.05 4.02
C VAL A 14 2.50 -6.04 4.00
N ALA A 15 3.22 -5.93 2.88
CA ALA A 15 4.28 -4.93 2.74
C ALA A 15 3.72 -3.50 2.88
N ILE A 16 2.61 -3.17 2.21
CA ILE A 16 1.94 -1.87 2.34
C ILE A 16 1.58 -1.60 3.80
N GLY A 17 0.86 -2.53 4.44
CA GLY A 17 0.31 -2.32 5.79
C GLY A 17 1.40 -2.18 6.85
N VAL A 18 2.41 -3.06 6.84
CA VAL A 18 3.51 -3.03 7.82
C VAL A 18 4.37 -1.78 7.64
N LEU A 19 4.79 -1.47 6.42
CA LEU A 19 5.64 -0.29 6.16
C LEU A 19 4.90 1.01 6.50
N SER A 20 3.60 1.08 6.23
CA SER A 20 2.78 2.26 6.55
C SER A 20 2.44 2.38 8.04
N ALA A 21 2.50 1.28 8.82
CA ALA A 21 2.25 1.31 10.26
C ALA A 21 3.48 1.80 11.05
N LEU A 22 4.69 1.72 10.49
CA LEU A 22 5.92 2.14 11.17
C LEU A 22 6.08 3.68 11.10
N PRO A 23 6.11 4.39 12.26
CA PRO A 23 6.05 5.86 12.27
C PRO A 23 7.24 6.53 11.58
N VAL A 24 8.45 6.00 11.74
CA VAL A 24 9.67 6.56 11.12
C VAL A 24 9.64 6.37 9.59
N ILE A 25 9.22 5.19 9.15
CA ILE A 25 9.12 4.85 7.72
C ILE A 25 7.94 5.58 7.08
N ASN A 26 6.88 5.82 7.85
CA ASN A 26 5.71 6.56 7.37
C ASN A 26 6.03 8.03 7.05
N LEU A 27 7.02 8.65 7.67
CA LEU A 27 7.50 9.99 7.27
C LEU A 27 7.98 10.01 5.82
N ALA A 28 8.62 8.95 5.35
CA ALA A 28 9.03 8.79 3.95
C ALA A 28 7.85 8.47 3.01
N ASN A 29 6.67 8.16 3.56
CA ASN A 29 5.45 7.87 2.79
C ASN A 29 4.69 9.13 2.34
N CYS A 30 5.28 10.32 2.48
CA CYS A 30 4.69 11.59 2.08
C CYS A 30 4.15 11.59 0.62
N CYS A 31 4.75 10.78 -0.27
CA CYS A 31 4.33 10.63 -1.67
C CYS A 31 3.70 9.26 -1.96
N CYS A 32 3.13 8.58 -0.96
CA CYS A 32 2.55 7.23 -1.09
C CYS A 32 3.51 6.18 -1.71
N ALA A 33 4.83 6.42 -1.55
CA ALA A 33 5.87 5.61 -2.18
C ALA A 33 5.79 4.13 -1.77
N TRP A 34 5.55 3.84 -0.50
CA TRP A 34 5.43 2.48 0.02
C TRP A 34 4.19 1.76 -0.52
N ILE A 35 3.11 2.49 -0.74
CA ILE A 35 1.87 1.95 -1.30
C ILE A 35 2.06 1.61 -2.78
N LEU A 36 2.67 2.52 -3.54
CA LEU A 36 3.05 2.28 -4.93
C LEU A 36 4.00 1.09 -5.06
N PHE A 37 5.02 1.04 -4.19
CA PHE A 37 5.98 -0.06 -4.15
C PHE A 37 5.29 -1.40 -3.85
N GLY A 38 4.41 -1.47 -2.86
CA GLY A 38 3.70 -2.71 -2.51
C GLY A 38 2.74 -3.17 -3.60
N GLY A 39 2.05 -2.24 -4.28
CA GLY A 39 1.24 -2.54 -5.47
C GLY A 39 2.10 -3.07 -6.63
N GLY A 40 3.24 -2.43 -6.89
CA GLY A 40 4.23 -2.87 -7.88
C GLY A 40 4.83 -4.23 -7.55
N LEU A 41 5.14 -4.48 -6.28
CA LEU A 41 5.62 -5.78 -5.79
C LEU A 41 4.57 -6.88 -6.03
N ALA A 42 3.30 -6.60 -5.78
CA ALA A 42 2.22 -7.56 -6.06
C ALA A 42 2.17 -7.91 -7.55
N ALA A 43 2.28 -6.93 -8.44
CA ALA A 43 2.31 -7.16 -9.89
C ALA A 43 3.58 -7.92 -10.32
N TYR A 44 4.73 -7.60 -9.73
CA TYR A 44 5.98 -8.31 -9.97
C TYR A 44 5.87 -9.78 -9.59
N LEU A 45 5.40 -10.09 -8.38
CA LEU A 45 5.22 -11.46 -7.91
C LEU A 45 4.20 -12.23 -8.78
N MET A 46 3.14 -11.57 -9.22
CA MET A 46 2.18 -12.17 -10.13
C MET A 46 2.84 -12.54 -11.47
N GLN A 47 3.66 -11.63 -12.04
CA GLN A 47 4.40 -11.90 -13.28
C GLN A 47 5.43 -13.03 -13.12
N GLN A 48 6.09 -13.13 -11.97
CA GLN A 48 7.04 -14.20 -11.69
C GLN A 48 6.35 -15.58 -11.73
N ASN A 49 5.16 -15.65 -11.16
CA ASN A 49 4.38 -16.89 -11.06
C ASN A 49 3.56 -17.21 -12.32
N HIS A 50 3.63 -16.36 -13.37
CA HIS A 50 2.90 -16.57 -14.62
C HIS A 50 3.87 -16.68 -15.79
N PRO A 51 3.73 -17.73 -16.67
CA PRO A 51 4.63 -17.93 -17.81
C PRO A 51 4.43 -16.87 -18.90
N GLU A 52 3.20 -16.41 -19.09
CA GLU A 52 2.83 -15.43 -20.12
C GLU A 52 2.92 -13.99 -19.57
N PRO A 53 3.08 -12.98 -20.47
CA PRO A 53 3.04 -11.58 -20.05
C PRO A 53 1.69 -11.24 -19.43
N ILE A 54 1.70 -10.67 -18.20
CA ILE A 54 0.47 -10.18 -17.58
C ILE A 54 -0.01 -8.91 -18.26
N GLN A 55 -1.32 -8.71 -18.27
CA GLN A 55 -1.92 -7.48 -18.79
C GLN A 55 -1.85 -6.36 -17.75
N ALA A 56 -1.83 -5.11 -18.21
CA ALA A 56 -1.86 -3.93 -17.34
C ALA A 56 -3.09 -3.94 -16.39
N GLY A 57 -4.25 -4.41 -16.89
CA GLY A 57 -5.45 -4.58 -16.10
C GLY A 57 -5.30 -5.61 -14.97
N ASP A 58 -4.58 -6.70 -15.19
CA ASP A 58 -4.29 -7.69 -14.14
C ASP A 58 -3.40 -7.10 -13.03
N GLY A 59 -2.41 -6.29 -13.43
CA GLY A 59 -1.57 -5.55 -12.50
C GLY A 59 -2.37 -4.54 -11.68
N ALA A 60 -3.27 -3.80 -12.32
CA ALA A 60 -4.15 -2.85 -11.61
C ALA A 60 -5.04 -3.56 -10.58
N ILE A 61 -5.64 -4.69 -10.94
CA ILE A 61 -6.51 -5.46 -10.04
C ILE A 61 -5.70 -6.06 -8.87
N VAL A 62 -4.52 -6.64 -9.11
CA VAL A 62 -3.71 -7.20 -8.03
C VAL A 62 -3.19 -6.11 -7.10
N GLY A 63 -2.84 -4.94 -7.63
CA GLY A 63 -2.44 -3.77 -6.85
C GLY A 63 -3.59 -3.20 -6.02
N LEU A 64 -4.81 -3.15 -6.56
CA LEU A 64 -6.02 -2.78 -5.84
C LEU A 64 -6.28 -3.73 -4.67
N LEU A 65 -6.21 -5.04 -4.91
CA LEU A 65 -6.38 -6.06 -3.87
C LEU A 65 -5.29 -5.95 -2.80
N ALA A 66 -4.04 -5.69 -3.20
CA ALA A 66 -2.94 -5.44 -2.27
C ALA A 66 -3.20 -4.20 -1.42
N GLY A 67 -3.73 -3.12 -2.00
CA GLY A 67 -4.15 -1.92 -1.27
C GLY A 67 -5.24 -2.19 -0.23
N LEU A 68 -6.27 -2.98 -0.59
CA LEU A 68 -7.31 -3.42 0.34
C LEU A 68 -6.71 -4.20 1.52
N VAL A 69 -5.93 -5.24 1.24
CA VAL A 69 -5.25 -6.04 2.27
C VAL A 69 -4.35 -5.16 3.12
N GLY A 70 -3.62 -4.22 2.50
CA GLY A 70 -2.73 -3.29 3.19
C GLY A 70 -3.44 -2.42 4.21
N ALA A 71 -4.63 -1.92 3.91
CA ALA A 71 -5.44 -1.14 4.86
C ALA A 71 -5.83 -1.95 6.10
N PHE A 72 -6.25 -3.21 5.93
CA PHE A 72 -6.56 -4.09 7.05
C PHE A 72 -5.32 -4.44 7.88
N VAL A 73 -4.21 -4.78 7.22
CA VAL A 73 -2.93 -5.06 7.90
C VAL A 73 -2.45 -3.83 8.66
N TRP A 74 -2.60 -2.64 8.08
CA TRP A 74 -2.23 -1.38 8.74
C TRP A 74 -3.00 -1.19 10.06
N VAL A 75 -4.32 -1.39 10.09
CA VAL A 75 -5.11 -1.29 11.33
C VAL A 75 -4.63 -2.27 12.38
N ILE A 76 -4.46 -3.55 11.99
CA ILE A 76 -4.02 -4.60 12.91
C ILE A 76 -2.62 -4.30 13.46
N ALA A 77 -1.69 -3.84 12.62
CA ALA A 77 -0.33 -3.49 13.01
C ALA A 77 -0.27 -2.19 13.84
N SER A 78 -1.13 -1.21 13.54
CA SER A 78 -1.14 0.09 14.23
C SER A 78 -1.49 -0.01 15.71
N ILE A 79 -2.30 -1.00 16.11
CA ILE A 79 -2.69 -1.18 17.51
C ILE A 79 -1.47 -1.52 18.39
N PRO A 80 -0.73 -2.62 18.19
CA PRO A 80 0.42 -2.96 19.03
C PRO A 80 1.57 -1.95 18.87
N ILE A 81 1.80 -1.43 17.67
CA ILE A 81 2.83 -0.42 17.44
C ILE A 81 2.48 0.88 18.17
N GLY A 82 1.21 1.32 18.10
CA GLY A 82 0.73 2.50 18.81
C GLY A 82 0.89 2.37 20.33
N MET A 83 0.57 1.21 20.90
CA MET A 83 0.77 0.95 22.33
C MET A 83 2.27 0.97 22.71
N ALA A 84 3.13 0.36 21.92
CA ALA A 84 4.57 0.35 22.17
C ALA A 84 5.20 1.75 22.04
N MET A 85 4.68 2.57 21.13
CA MET A 85 5.18 3.92 20.85
C MET A 85 4.47 5.02 21.65
N ALA A 86 3.46 4.69 22.45
CA ALA A 86 2.69 5.66 23.24
C ALA A 86 3.56 6.59 24.10
N PRO A 87 4.58 6.11 24.87
CA PRO A 87 5.42 7.00 25.66
C PRO A 87 6.24 7.98 24.79
N PHE A 88 6.68 7.55 23.62
CA PHE A 88 7.41 8.42 22.70
C PHE A 88 6.48 9.46 22.05
N GLN A 89 5.29 9.05 21.63
CA GLN A 89 4.29 9.95 21.04
C GLN A 89 3.82 11.01 22.06
N SER A 90 3.62 10.64 23.33
CA SER A 90 3.24 11.58 24.37
C SER A 90 4.34 12.60 24.69
N ALA A 91 5.60 12.18 24.65
CA ALA A 91 6.74 13.09 24.80
C ALA A 91 6.81 14.10 23.66
N MET A 92 6.72 13.63 22.41
CA MET A 92 6.71 14.51 21.24
C MET A 92 5.50 15.46 21.23
N ALA A 93 4.31 14.97 21.58
CA ALA A 93 3.11 15.80 21.67
C ALA A 93 3.27 16.89 22.77
N GLY A 94 3.88 16.53 23.91
CA GLY A 94 4.20 17.47 24.98
C GLY A 94 5.17 18.58 24.52
N ASP A 95 6.19 18.22 23.77
CA ASP A 95 7.17 19.20 23.24
C ASP A 95 6.54 20.09 22.16
N VAL A 96 5.71 19.54 21.28
CA VAL A 96 4.95 20.32 20.30
C VAL A 96 4.00 21.30 21.01
N LEU A 97 3.28 20.85 22.05
CA LEU A 97 2.39 21.71 22.83
C LEU A 97 3.14 22.80 23.60
N ARG A 98 4.32 22.52 24.15
CA ARG A 98 5.16 23.51 24.84
C ARG A 98 5.70 24.56 23.88
N ASN A 99 6.13 24.15 22.68
CA ASN A 99 6.67 25.05 21.66
C ASN A 99 5.57 25.75 20.84
N SER A 100 4.31 25.35 21.02
CA SER A 100 3.17 25.89 20.25
C SER A 100 2.49 27.07 20.89
N GLN A 101 3.19 27.85 21.74
CA GLN A 101 2.65 29.09 22.31
C GLN A 101 2.24 30.11 21.22
N ASP A 102 2.80 29.98 20.02
CA ASP A 102 2.50 30.82 18.86
C ASP A 102 1.41 30.23 17.93
N LEU A 103 0.84 29.06 18.27
CA LEU A 103 -0.25 28.49 17.44
C LEU A 103 -1.56 29.26 17.63
N PRO A 104 -2.29 29.54 16.54
CA PRO A 104 -3.63 30.09 16.62
C PRO A 104 -4.52 29.26 17.56
N PRO A 105 -5.35 29.92 18.41
CA PRO A 105 -6.15 29.23 19.43
C PRO A 105 -7.11 28.18 18.83
N GLU A 106 -7.47 28.31 17.57
CA GLU A 106 -8.31 27.35 16.83
C GLU A 106 -7.58 26.03 16.58
N LEU A 107 -6.32 26.06 16.15
CA LEU A 107 -5.49 24.89 15.95
C LEU A 107 -5.22 24.17 17.28
N ARG A 108 -5.01 24.91 18.35
CA ARG A 108 -4.82 24.37 19.69
C ARG A 108 -6.06 23.62 20.17
N ARG A 109 -7.25 24.19 19.97
CA ARG A 109 -8.53 23.53 20.31
C ARG A 109 -8.73 22.25 19.51
N LEU A 110 -8.40 22.25 18.21
CA LEU A 110 -8.44 21.07 17.38
C LEU A 110 -7.50 19.98 17.94
N PHE A 111 -6.28 20.32 18.27
CA PHE A 111 -5.32 19.38 18.87
C PHE A 111 -5.82 18.81 20.20
N GLU A 112 -6.34 19.65 21.10
CA GLU A 112 -6.93 19.22 22.37
C GLU A 112 -8.15 18.33 22.16
N GLN A 113 -8.98 18.61 21.15
CA GLN A 113 -10.14 17.82 20.80
C GLN A 113 -9.77 16.44 20.21
N PHE A 114 -8.66 16.35 19.47
CA PHE A 114 -8.18 15.09 18.89
C PHE A 114 -7.27 14.27 19.81
N SER A 115 -6.85 14.79 20.96
CA SER A 115 -6.01 14.07 21.93
C SER A 115 -6.77 13.35 23.03
N GLY A 116 -8.12 13.43 23.08
CA GLY A 116 -8.96 12.78 24.09
C GLY A 116 -9.19 11.29 23.83
N ALA A 117 -9.33 10.49 24.89
CA ALA A 117 -9.54 9.03 24.83
C ALA A 117 -10.71 8.56 23.92
N PRO A 118 -11.89 9.22 23.87
CA PRO A 118 -12.97 8.81 22.96
C PRO A 118 -12.64 9.08 21.49
N THR A 119 -11.68 9.96 21.19
CA THR A 119 -11.28 10.31 19.83
C THR A 119 -10.27 9.32 19.23
N ILE A 120 -9.61 8.48 20.03
CA ILE A 120 -8.69 7.44 19.52
C ILE A 120 -9.43 6.45 18.63
N GLY A 121 -10.61 5.98 19.05
CA GLY A 121 -11.42 5.06 18.25
C GLY A 121 -11.94 5.70 16.97
N LEU A 122 -12.43 6.94 17.06
CA LEU A 122 -12.89 7.69 15.90
C LEU A 122 -11.72 8.02 14.94
N GLY A 123 -10.57 8.40 15.49
CA GLY A 123 -9.35 8.66 14.72
C GLY A 123 -8.85 7.42 13.98
N LEU A 124 -8.89 6.26 14.63
CA LEU A 124 -8.53 4.98 14.01
C LEU A 124 -9.51 4.62 12.88
N LEU A 125 -10.81 4.84 13.10
CA LEU A 125 -11.85 4.59 12.09
C LEU A 125 -11.68 5.51 10.89
N LEU A 126 -11.53 6.82 11.10
CA LEU A 126 -11.28 7.78 10.02
C LEU A 126 -9.96 7.47 9.30
N GLY A 127 -8.90 7.19 10.06
CA GLY A 127 -7.61 6.78 9.51
C GLY A 127 -7.70 5.52 8.66
N PHE A 128 -8.52 4.54 9.08
CA PHE A 128 -8.79 3.35 8.30
C PHE A 128 -9.44 3.68 6.94
N PHE A 129 -10.49 4.49 6.92
CA PHE A 129 -11.16 4.85 5.66
C PHE A 129 -10.24 5.65 4.73
N VAL A 130 -9.48 6.60 5.28
CA VAL A 130 -8.50 7.35 4.50
C VAL A 130 -7.42 6.41 3.95
N MET A 131 -6.87 5.53 4.80
CA MET A 131 -5.86 4.56 4.39
C MET A 131 -6.43 3.58 3.35
N LEU A 132 -7.68 3.12 3.52
CA LEU A 132 -8.36 2.25 2.57
C LEU A 132 -8.47 2.91 1.19
N PHE A 133 -8.93 4.17 1.15
CA PHE A 133 -9.07 4.91 -0.09
C PHE A 133 -7.71 5.14 -0.78
N VAL A 134 -6.74 5.67 -0.02
CA VAL A 134 -5.41 5.99 -0.53
C VAL A 134 -4.67 4.73 -0.97
N SER A 135 -4.65 3.68 -0.14
CA SER A 135 -3.93 2.45 -0.47
C SER A 135 -4.55 1.70 -1.64
N THR A 136 -5.88 1.74 -1.79
CA THR A 136 -6.56 1.12 -2.93
C THR A 136 -6.23 1.86 -4.24
N LEU A 137 -6.30 3.20 -4.23
CA LEU A 137 -6.03 4.02 -5.39
C LEU A 137 -4.55 3.93 -5.82
N PHE A 138 -3.63 4.19 -4.89
CA PHE A 138 -2.20 4.17 -5.19
C PHE A 138 -1.65 2.75 -5.35
N GLY A 139 -2.22 1.76 -4.67
CA GLY A 139 -1.92 0.35 -4.87
C GLY A 139 -2.28 -0.10 -6.29
N MET A 140 -3.45 0.32 -6.79
CA MET A 140 -3.86 0.08 -8.18
C MET A 140 -2.88 0.72 -9.18
N LEU A 141 -2.48 1.97 -8.95
CA LEU A 141 -1.49 2.64 -9.79
C LEU A 141 -0.13 1.92 -9.73
N GLY A 142 0.33 1.56 -8.54
CA GLY A 142 1.57 0.80 -8.35
C GLY A 142 1.54 -0.54 -9.07
N GLY A 143 0.43 -1.26 -8.99
CA GLY A 143 0.22 -2.52 -9.70
C GLY A 143 0.19 -2.35 -11.23
N LEU A 144 -0.43 -1.28 -11.72
CA LEU A 144 -0.44 -0.93 -13.14
C LEU A 144 1.00 -0.66 -13.64
N PHE A 145 1.74 0.21 -12.95
CA PHE A 145 3.13 0.51 -13.29
C PHE A 145 4.02 -0.72 -13.18
N GLY A 146 3.85 -1.53 -12.13
CA GLY A 146 4.57 -2.78 -11.94
C GLY A 146 4.35 -3.76 -13.09
N ALA A 147 3.10 -3.92 -13.55
CA ALA A 147 2.79 -4.77 -14.68
C ALA A 147 3.46 -4.28 -15.98
N LEU A 148 3.50 -2.97 -16.20
CA LEU A 148 4.15 -2.39 -17.39
C LEU A 148 5.68 -2.53 -17.33
N MET A 149 6.29 -2.35 -16.16
CA MET A 149 7.75 -2.40 -15.99
C MET A 149 8.30 -3.84 -16.02
N PHE A 150 7.58 -4.78 -15.42
CA PHE A 150 8.06 -6.16 -15.23
C PHE A 150 7.45 -7.16 -16.21
N ARG A 151 6.79 -6.67 -17.24
CA ARG A 151 6.17 -7.51 -18.29
C ARG A 151 7.21 -8.34 -18.99
N LYS A 152 7.00 -9.67 -19.03
CA LYS A 152 7.85 -10.57 -19.83
C LYS A 152 7.62 -10.33 -21.32
N SER A 153 8.66 -10.51 -22.12
CA SER A 153 8.50 -10.52 -23.59
C SER A 153 7.65 -11.72 -23.99
N PRO A 154 6.76 -11.55 -24.98
CA PRO A 154 6.01 -12.68 -25.53
C PRO A 154 7.00 -13.72 -26.10
N PRO A 155 6.70 -15.02 -25.98
CA PRO A 155 7.53 -16.06 -26.58
C PRO A 155 7.67 -15.81 -28.09
N PRO A 156 8.82 -16.13 -28.67
CA PRO A 156 9.03 -15.98 -30.11
C PRO A 156 7.97 -16.82 -30.87
N VAL A 157 7.32 -16.19 -31.84
CA VAL A 157 6.38 -16.88 -32.70
C VAL A 157 7.18 -17.85 -33.56
N VAL A 158 7.08 -19.15 -33.28
CA VAL A 158 7.64 -20.19 -34.15
C VAL A 158 6.74 -20.24 -35.38
N PRO A 159 7.26 -19.93 -36.58
CA PRO A 159 6.47 -20.05 -37.79
C PRO A 159 6.00 -21.50 -37.95
N PRO A 160 4.78 -21.73 -38.48
CA PRO A 160 4.29 -23.08 -38.72
C PRO A 160 5.26 -23.83 -39.63
N PRO A 161 5.48 -25.14 -39.40
CA PRO A 161 6.34 -25.96 -40.23
C PRO A 161 5.86 -25.85 -41.67
N ILE A 162 6.78 -25.59 -42.59
CA ILE A 162 6.50 -25.52 -44.03
C ILE A 162 5.96 -26.89 -44.43
N PRO A 163 4.78 -26.97 -45.04
CA PRO A 163 4.27 -28.27 -45.50
C PRO A 163 5.27 -28.89 -46.51
N PRO A 164 5.51 -30.21 -46.44
CA PRO A 164 6.39 -30.86 -47.39
C PRO A 164 5.90 -30.57 -48.81
N SER A 165 6.80 -30.02 -49.63
CA SER A 165 6.51 -29.79 -51.03
C SER A 165 6.23 -31.15 -51.66
N VAL A 166 4.97 -31.35 -52.13
CA VAL A 166 4.59 -32.53 -52.89
C VAL A 166 5.16 -32.34 -54.30
N PHE A 167 6.28 -32.95 -54.57
CA PHE A 167 6.81 -33.13 -55.93
C PHE A 167 6.21 -34.38 -56.52
#